data_6ecf08dd95ac92f98963004a77ec2c52
#
_entry.id   6ecf08dd95ac92f98963004a77ec2c52
#
_cell.length_a   1.000
_cell.length_b   1.000
_cell.length_c   1.000
_cell.angle_alpha   90.00
_cell.angle_beta   90.00
_cell.angle_gamma   90.00
#
_symmetry.space_group_name_H-M   'P 1'
#
loop_
_entity.id
_entity.type
_entity.pdbx_description
1 polymer ?
#
loop_
_entity_poly.entity_id
_entity_poly.type
_entity_poly.pdbx_seq_one_letter_code
_entity_poly.pdbx_strand_id
1 'polypeptide(L)'
;MMSSTNPHDTNHLGDTKTRNDKKGKRGLKRIFNAFFYSLDGFRAVWKDEAAFRQIVGLCVVFMPLGAYIARDWQEGVLLLLPCFLALMAELINSAIENAVDYTGLEIHPLAKKAKDMGSAVQFLALAFWACVWVWYGAMRYLE
;
A
#
# COMPACT_ATOMS: atom_id res chain seq x y z
N MET A 1 -36.47 -52.35 33.55
CA MET A 1 -35.34 -51.42 33.45
C MET A 1 -35.32 -50.83 32.03
N MET A 2 -35.68 -49.59 31.90
CA MET A 2 -35.85 -48.87 30.62
C MET A 2 -34.50 -48.45 30.08
N SER A 3 -34.17 -48.78 28.84
CA SER A 3 -33.05 -48.25 28.09
C SER A 3 -33.61 -47.17 27.18
N SER A 4 -33.18 -45.94 27.41
CA SER A 4 -33.52 -44.74 26.64
C SER A 4 -32.61 -44.67 25.41
N THR A 5 -33.19 -44.79 24.24
CA THR A 5 -32.53 -44.47 22.95
C THR A 5 -32.64 -43.00 22.70
N ASN A 6 -31.52 -42.36 22.52
CA ASN A 6 -31.36 -40.92 22.22
C ASN A 6 -31.52 -40.66 20.70
N PRO A 7 -32.51 -39.86 20.23
CA PRO A 7 -32.70 -39.54 18.82
C PRO A 7 -32.05 -38.19 18.47
N HIS A 8 -30.73 -38.11 18.46
CA HIS A 8 -30.02 -36.93 17.94
C HIS A 8 -28.75 -37.35 17.20
N ASP A 9 -28.90 -37.76 15.95
CA ASP A 9 -27.79 -37.72 15.01
C ASP A 9 -28.27 -37.95 13.55
N THR A 10 -28.98 -36.98 12.97
CA THR A 10 -29.22 -36.93 11.53
C THR A 10 -29.38 -35.51 11.07
N ASN A 11 -28.26 -34.73 10.98
CA ASN A 11 -28.27 -33.45 10.23
C ASN A 11 -26.85 -32.92 9.97
N HIS A 12 -26.00 -33.70 9.25
CA HIS A 12 -24.70 -33.21 8.78
C HIS A 12 -24.39 -33.47 7.30
N LEU A 13 -25.36 -33.71 6.45
CA LEU A 13 -25.12 -34.00 5.00
C LEU A 13 -25.72 -32.95 4.04
N GLY A 14 -26.26 -31.82 4.52
CA GLY A 14 -26.96 -30.85 3.67
C GLY A 14 -26.18 -29.59 3.31
N ASP A 15 -25.02 -29.27 3.94
CA ASP A 15 -24.49 -27.90 3.95
C ASP A 15 -23.19 -27.69 3.13
N THR A 16 -22.71 -28.69 2.42
CA THR A 16 -21.47 -28.56 1.64
C THR A 16 -21.66 -28.05 0.22
N LYS A 17 -22.86 -28.15 -0.35
CA LYS A 17 -23.13 -27.78 -1.76
C LYS A 17 -23.47 -26.29 -1.95
N THR A 18 -24.04 -25.64 -0.94
CA THR A 18 -24.40 -24.21 -0.99
C THR A 18 -23.23 -23.26 -0.72
N ARG A 19 -22.09 -23.77 -0.23
CA ARG A 19 -20.92 -22.99 0.15
C ARG A 19 -20.05 -22.59 -1.08
N ASN A 20 -20.06 -23.36 -2.16
CA ASN A 20 -19.24 -23.11 -3.34
C ASN A 20 -19.83 -22.06 -4.29
N ASP A 21 -21.14 -21.97 -4.46
CA ASP A 21 -21.79 -21.00 -5.36
C ASP A 21 -21.75 -19.57 -4.84
N LYS A 22 -21.60 -19.37 -3.53
CA LYS A 22 -21.40 -18.05 -2.91
C LYS A 22 -19.97 -17.53 -3.02
N LYS A 23 -19.00 -18.37 -3.38
CA LYS A 23 -17.57 -18.01 -3.38
C LYS A 23 -17.19 -17.13 -4.58
N GLY A 24 -17.78 -17.34 -5.76
CA GLY A 24 -17.51 -16.53 -6.97
C GLY A 24 -18.08 -15.11 -6.88
N LYS A 25 -19.34 -14.98 -6.43
CA LYS A 25 -19.99 -13.67 -6.21
C LYS A 25 -19.33 -12.86 -5.06
N ARG A 26 -18.74 -13.55 -4.09
CA ARG A 26 -17.94 -12.93 -3.02
C ARG A 26 -16.60 -12.41 -3.53
N GLY A 27 -15.98 -13.01 -4.56
CA GLY A 27 -14.71 -12.60 -5.13
C GLY A 27 -14.78 -11.21 -5.77
N LEU A 28 -15.71 -10.99 -6.70
CA LEU A 28 -15.90 -9.69 -7.36
C LEU A 28 -16.29 -8.60 -6.38
N LYS A 29 -17.23 -8.87 -5.48
CA LYS A 29 -17.60 -7.91 -4.44
C LYS A 29 -16.42 -7.51 -3.55
N ARG A 30 -15.49 -8.44 -3.26
CA ARG A 30 -14.25 -8.13 -2.52
C ARG A 30 -13.35 -7.18 -3.31
N ILE A 31 -13.20 -7.38 -4.61
CA ILE A 31 -12.38 -6.51 -5.47
C ILE A 31 -12.98 -5.10 -5.51
N PHE A 32 -14.30 -4.98 -5.71
CA PHE A 32 -14.97 -3.67 -5.66
C PHE A 32 -14.82 -2.99 -4.30
N ASN A 33 -15.03 -3.72 -3.21
CA ASN A 33 -14.84 -3.16 -1.87
C ASN A 33 -13.38 -2.74 -1.63
N ALA A 34 -12.40 -3.55 -2.08
CA ALA A 34 -10.99 -3.21 -1.95
C ALA A 34 -10.64 -1.91 -2.70
N PHE A 35 -11.23 -1.69 -3.87
CA PHE A 35 -11.08 -0.42 -4.60
C PHE A 35 -11.59 0.79 -3.79
N PHE A 36 -12.78 0.69 -3.20
CA PHE A 36 -13.31 1.77 -2.37
C PHE A 36 -12.48 2.00 -1.11
N TYR A 37 -12.02 0.93 -0.45
CA TYR A 37 -11.11 1.06 0.70
C TYR A 37 -9.78 1.73 0.30
N SER A 38 -9.27 1.46 -0.91
CA SER A 38 -8.09 2.15 -1.41
C SER A 38 -8.34 3.64 -1.62
N LEU A 39 -9.51 4.02 -2.16
CA LEU A 39 -9.88 5.43 -2.30
C LEU A 39 -10.02 6.12 -0.95
N ASP A 40 -10.60 5.45 0.04
CA ASP A 40 -10.72 6.01 1.39
C ASP A 40 -9.35 6.15 2.05
N GLY A 41 -8.43 5.19 1.84
CA GLY A 41 -7.04 5.30 2.28
C GLY A 41 -6.32 6.50 1.65
N PHE A 42 -6.47 6.71 0.35
CA PHE A 42 -5.91 7.89 -0.32
C PHE A 42 -6.51 9.21 0.18
N ARG A 43 -7.81 9.25 0.47
CA ARG A 43 -8.44 10.45 1.05
C ARG A 43 -7.92 10.74 2.45
N ALA A 44 -7.77 9.71 3.28
CA ALA A 44 -7.26 9.85 4.64
C ALA A 44 -5.84 10.42 4.62
N VAL A 45 -4.90 9.78 3.90
CA VAL A 45 -3.51 10.24 3.84
C VAL A 45 -3.38 11.63 3.21
N TRP A 46 -4.19 11.94 2.20
CA TRP A 46 -4.21 13.28 1.60
C TRP A 46 -4.61 14.36 2.59
N LYS A 47 -5.60 14.07 3.44
CA LYS A 47 -6.11 15.00 4.44
C LYS A 47 -5.12 15.19 5.59
N ASP A 48 -4.57 14.09 6.08
CA ASP A 48 -3.89 14.08 7.36
C ASP A 48 -2.36 14.23 7.22
N GLU A 49 -1.77 13.80 6.07
CA GLU A 49 -0.32 13.74 5.89
C GLU A 49 0.22 14.84 4.95
N ALA A 50 0.98 15.77 5.52
CA ALA A 50 1.63 16.82 4.75
C ALA A 50 2.73 16.28 3.81
N ALA A 51 3.49 15.29 4.27
CA ALA A 51 4.56 14.65 3.50
C ALA A 51 4.01 13.98 2.24
N PHE A 52 2.88 13.27 2.32
CA PHE A 52 2.22 12.69 1.17
C PHE A 52 1.87 13.74 0.09
N ARG A 53 1.29 14.87 0.50
CA ARG A 53 0.97 15.97 -0.43
C ARG A 53 2.21 16.56 -1.10
N GLN A 54 3.33 16.66 -0.36
CA GLN A 54 4.61 17.14 -0.92
C GLN A 54 5.15 16.18 -1.96
N ILE A 55 5.12 14.87 -1.69
CA ILE A 55 5.57 13.84 -2.65
C ILE A 55 4.69 13.83 -3.89
N VAL A 56 3.36 13.95 -3.74
CA VAL A 56 2.45 14.10 -4.89
C VAL A 56 2.80 15.35 -5.70
N GLY A 57 3.07 16.47 -5.04
CA GLY A 57 3.51 17.71 -5.71
C GLY A 57 4.79 17.51 -6.52
N LEU A 58 5.78 16.81 -5.97
CA LEU A 58 6.98 16.42 -6.71
C LEU A 58 6.65 15.49 -7.89
N CYS A 59 5.80 14.49 -7.69
CA CYS A 59 5.37 13.59 -8.76
C CYS A 59 4.68 14.32 -9.91
N VAL A 60 3.85 15.33 -9.63
CA VAL A 60 3.18 16.15 -10.65
C VAL A 60 4.19 16.88 -11.54
N VAL A 61 5.37 17.21 -11.02
CA VAL A 61 6.45 17.84 -11.79
C VAL A 61 7.32 16.79 -12.48
N PHE A 62 7.80 15.80 -11.73
CA PHE A 62 8.81 14.87 -12.22
C PHE A 62 8.25 13.79 -13.16
N MET A 63 6.99 13.37 -13.02
CA MET A 63 6.40 12.38 -13.93
C MET A 63 6.24 12.90 -15.36
N PRO A 64 5.60 14.06 -15.62
CA PRO A 64 5.51 14.59 -16.96
C PRO A 64 6.91 14.98 -17.53
N LEU A 65 7.81 15.50 -16.69
CA LEU A 65 9.16 15.78 -17.10
C LEU A 65 9.89 14.50 -17.54
N GLY A 66 9.82 13.43 -16.73
CA GLY A 66 10.42 12.13 -17.07
C GLY A 66 9.85 11.54 -18.34
N ALA A 67 8.52 11.60 -18.52
CA ALA A 67 7.87 11.15 -19.75
C ALA A 67 8.29 11.97 -20.99
N TYR A 68 8.56 13.27 -20.81
CA TYR A 68 8.97 14.15 -21.90
C TYR A 68 10.43 13.95 -22.32
N ILE A 69 11.36 13.74 -21.36
CA ILE A 69 12.79 13.63 -21.65
C ILE A 69 13.25 12.21 -22.01
N ALA A 70 12.43 11.19 -21.68
CA ALA A 70 12.74 9.80 -22.02
C ALA A 70 12.81 9.61 -23.53
N ARG A 71 13.84 8.91 -24.01
CA ARG A 71 14.04 8.58 -25.43
C ARG A 71 13.30 7.32 -25.85
N ASP A 72 13.10 6.43 -24.89
CA ASP A 72 12.43 5.15 -25.08
C ASP A 72 11.60 4.78 -23.85
N TRP A 73 10.89 3.66 -23.93
CA TRP A 73 10.01 3.23 -22.85
C TRP A 73 10.80 2.79 -21.60
N GLN A 74 12.03 2.28 -21.75
CA GLN A 74 12.88 1.85 -20.64
C GLN A 74 13.31 3.05 -19.79
N GLU A 75 13.78 4.12 -20.43
CA GLU A 75 14.09 5.37 -19.76
C GLU A 75 12.86 5.95 -19.08
N GLY A 76 11.69 5.92 -19.75
CA GLY A 76 10.45 6.37 -19.19
C GLY A 76 10.08 5.61 -17.90
N VAL A 77 10.15 4.29 -17.94
CA VAL A 77 9.91 3.46 -16.73
C VAL A 77 10.92 3.79 -15.63
N LEU A 78 12.20 3.90 -15.96
CA LEU A 78 13.28 4.21 -15.02
C LEU A 78 13.03 5.54 -14.29
N LEU A 79 12.58 6.57 -14.99
CA LEU A 79 12.34 7.90 -14.43
C LEU A 79 11.04 8.00 -13.66
N LEU A 80 10.00 7.22 -14.03
CA LEU A 80 8.71 7.26 -13.36
C LEU A 80 8.64 6.32 -12.13
N LEU A 81 9.32 5.18 -12.18
CA LEU A 81 9.26 4.17 -11.12
C LEU A 81 9.58 4.74 -9.73
N PRO A 82 10.61 5.57 -9.52
CA PRO A 82 10.91 6.14 -8.22
C PRO A 82 9.78 6.98 -7.63
N CYS A 83 9.00 7.66 -8.48
CA CYS A 83 7.84 8.44 -8.04
C CYS A 83 6.78 7.54 -7.38
N PHE A 84 6.47 6.40 -8.02
CA PHE A 84 5.53 5.42 -7.45
C PHE A 84 6.07 4.80 -6.16
N LEU A 85 7.37 4.45 -6.14
CA LEU A 85 8.00 3.88 -4.94
C LEU A 85 7.98 4.86 -3.77
N ALA A 86 8.22 6.15 -4.00
CA ALA A 86 8.14 7.16 -2.95
C ALA A 86 6.71 7.34 -2.42
N LEU A 87 5.69 7.33 -3.29
CA LEU A 87 4.28 7.37 -2.87
C LEU A 87 3.88 6.13 -2.07
N MET A 88 4.32 4.94 -2.49
CA MET A 88 4.05 3.69 -1.78
C MET A 88 4.75 3.66 -0.42
N ALA A 89 6.00 4.10 -0.36
CA ALA A 89 6.76 4.16 0.89
C ALA A 89 6.10 5.10 1.90
N GLU A 90 5.61 6.27 1.45
CA GLU A 90 4.91 7.22 2.31
C GLU A 90 3.57 6.66 2.82
N LEU A 91 2.79 6.00 1.96
CA LEU A 91 1.56 5.32 2.39
C LEU A 91 1.82 4.27 3.47
N ILE A 92 2.90 3.49 3.31
CA ILE A 92 3.29 2.47 4.28
C ILE A 92 3.78 3.12 5.58
N ASN A 93 4.59 4.18 5.50
CA ASN A 93 5.06 4.93 6.66
C ASN A 93 3.89 5.50 7.46
N SER A 94 2.96 6.20 6.78
CA SER A 94 1.76 6.76 7.41
C SER A 94 0.88 5.67 8.05
N ALA A 95 0.74 4.50 7.40
CA ALA A 95 -0.02 3.39 7.96
C ALA A 95 0.65 2.82 9.24
N ILE A 96 1.98 2.72 9.27
CA ILE A 96 2.73 2.29 10.46
C ILE A 96 2.55 3.31 11.59
N GLU A 97 2.69 4.60 11.30
CA GLU A 97 2.53 5.66 12.29
C GLU A 97 1.13 5.65 12.91
N ASN A 98 0.10 5.59 12.07
CA ASN A 98 -1.29 5.51 12.53
C ASN A 98 -1.57 4.25 13.37
N ALA A 99 -1.02 3.09 12.97
CA ALA A 99 -1.18 1.84 13.72
C ALA A 99 -0.48 1.89 15.08
N VAL A 100 0.71 2.49 15.14
CA VAL A 100 1.47 2.65 16.39
C VAL A 100 0.77 3.65 17.31
N ASP A 101 0.31 4.78 16.80
CA ASP A 101 -0.34 5.81 17.60
C ASP A 101 -1.71 5.37 18.15
N TYR A 102 -2.40 4.46 17.44
CA TYR A 102 -3.62 3.83 17.93
C TYR A 102 -3.40 2.93 19.16
N THR A 103 -2.22 2.32 19.29
CA THR A 103 -1.95 1.37 20.40
C THR A 103 -1.70 2.03 21.75
N GLY A 104 -1.50 3.34 21.81
CA GLY A 104 -1.40 4.11 23.05
C GLY A 104 -0.41 5.27 22.97
N LEU A 105 -0.59 6.25 23.87
CA LEU A 105 0.27 7.43 23.96
C LEU A 105 1.56 7.16 24.76
N GLU A 106 1.75 5.95 25.30
CA GLU A 106 2.96 5.60 26.03
C GLU A 106 4.11 5.35 25.07
N ILE A 107 5.24 6.00 25.32
CA ILE A 107 6.46 5.85 24.51
C ILE A 107 7.08 4.48 24.81
N HIS A 108 6.65 3.47 24.05
CA HIS A 108 7.25 2.15 24.12
C HIS A 108 8.44 2.05 23.15
N PRO A 109 9.60 1.49 23.56
CA PRO A 109 10.80 1.41 22.70
C PRO A 109 10.55 0.71 21.35
N LEU A 110 9.70 -0.31 21.31
CA LEU A 110 9.33 -1.01 20.06
C LEU A 110 8.45 -0.15 19.16
N ALA A 111 7.55 0.67 19.71
CA ALA A 111 6.73 1.61 18.97
C ALA A 111 7.60 2.65 18.27
N LYS A 112 8.55 3.26 19.01
CA LYS A 112 9.53 4.17 18.43
C LYS A 112 10.34 3.49 17.32
N LYS A 113 10.84 2.28 17.55
CA LYS A 113 11.61 1.51 16.57
C LYS A 113 10.80 1.25 15.29
N ALA A 114 9.51 0.94 15.40
CA ALA A 114 8.64 0.71 14.23
C ALA A 114 8.48 2.00 13.40
N LYS A 115 8.25 3.15 14.04
CA LYS A 115 8.17 4.46 13.36
C LYS A 115 9.50 4.84 12.70
N ASP A 116 10.62 4.67 13.38
CA ASP A 116 11.95 4.93 12.82
C ASP A 116 12.22 4.06 11.57
N MET A 117 11.78 2.78 11.58
CA MET A 117 11.90 1.89 10.41
C MET A 117 11.00 2.32 9.25
N GLY A 118 9.78 2.79 9.50
CA GLY A 118 8.90 3.35 8.49
C GLY A 118 9.54 4.58 7.82
N SER A 119 10.04 5.51 8.63
CA SER A 119 10.77 6.70 8.14
C SER A 119 12.02 6.34 7.34
N ALA A 120 12.74 5.26 7.72
CA ALA A 120 13.90 4.78 6.97
C ALA A 120 13.51 4.24 5.58
N VAL A 121 12.37 3.55 5.44
CA VAL A 121 11.85 3.11 4.13
C VAL A 121 11.57 4.32 3.25
N GLN A 122 10.92 5.35 3.78
CA GLN A 122 10.66 6.59 3.05
C GLN A 122 11.94 7.31 2.63
N PHE A 123 12.91 7.41 3.53
CA PHE A 123 14.22 7.98 3.21
C PHE A 123 14.93 7.25 2.07
N LEU A 124 14.93 5.91 2.08
CA LEU A 124 15.54 5.09 1.02
C LEU A 124 14.83 5.30 -0.33
N ALA A 125 13.51 5.41 -0.34
CA ALA A 125 12.75 5.67 -1.57
C ALA A 125 13.10 7.04 -2.18
N LEU A 126 13.18 8.08 -1.36
CA LEU A 126 13.58 9.42 -1.80
C LEU A 126 15.05 9.48 -2.25
N ALA A 127 15.94 8.83 -1.52
CA ALA A 127 17.36 8.72 -1.90
C ALA A 127 17.51 8.00 -3.25
N PHE A 128 16.79 6.89 -3.44
CA PHE A 128 16.77 6.19 -4.73
C PHE A 128 16.24 7.10 -5.86
N TRP A 129 15.16 7.84 -5.63
CA TRP A 129 14.64 8.80 -6.58
C TRP A 129 15.69 9.85 -6.97
N ALA A 130 16.32 10.47 -5.98
CA ALA A 130 17.38 11.44 -6.22
C ALA A 130 18.56 10.82 -7.00
N CYS A 131 19.02 9.63 -6.62
CA CYS A 131 20.09 8.93 -7.31
C CYS A 131 19.76 8.66 -8.78
N VAL A 132 18.56 8.17 -9.09
CA VAL A 132 18.15 7.88 -10.48
C VAL A 132 18.16 9.15 -11.32
N TRP A 133 17.56 10.22 -10.82
CA TRP A 133 17.48 11.47 -11.57
C TRP A 133 18.82 12.19 -11.72
N VAL A 134 19.65 12.20 -10.69
CA VAL A 134 21.02 12.77 -10.77
C VAL A 134 21.86 11.97 -11.74
N TRP A 135 21.81 10.63 -11.66
CA TRP A 135 22.58 9.76 -12.58
C TRP A 135 22.12 9.93 -14.01
N TYR A 136 20.82 9.91 -14.27
CA TYR A 136 20.26 10.12 -15.60
C TYR A 136 20.66 11.49 -16.16
N GLY A 137 20.54 12.56 -15.36
CA GLY A 137 20.95 13.90 -15.77
C GLY A 137 22.45 14.00 -16.07
N ALA A 138 23.30 13.38 -15.25
CA ALA A 138 24.75 13.36 -15.48
C ALA A 138 25.13 12.62 -16.77
N MET A 139 24.54 11.45 -17.02
CA MET A 139 24.78 10.69 -18.26
C MET A 139 24.32 11.47 -19.49
N ARG A 140 23.19 12.17 -19.38
CA ARG A 140 22.61 12.96 -20.45
C ARG A 140 23.45 14.19 -20.81
N TYR A 141 24.14 14.77 -19.82
CA TYR A 141 25.05 15.90 -20.03
C TYR A 141 26.38 15.51 -20.67
N LEU A 142 26.82 14.25 -20.47
CA LEU A 142 28.09 13.73 -20.99
C LEU A 142 27.97 13.18 -22.41
N GLU A 143 26.75 13.00 -22.94
CA GLU A 143 26.49 12.63 -24.34
C GLU A 143 26.42 13.86 -25.26
#